data_64a69872e1abcae933a2d2b6c7e55f2c
#
_entry.id   64a69872e1abcae933a2d2b6c7e55f2c
#
_cell.length_a   1.000
_cell.length_b   1.000
_cell.length_c   1.000
_cell.angle_alpha   90.00
_cell.angle_beta   90.00
_cell.angle_gamma   90.00
#
_symmetry.space_group_name_H-M   'P 1'
#
loop_
_entity.id
_entity.type
_entity.pdbx_description
1 polymer ?
#
loop_
_entity_poly.entity_id
_entity_poly.type
_entity_poly.pdbx_seq_one_letter_code
_entity_poly.pdbx_strand_id
1 'polypeptide(L)'
;MSHPNQNPTTGTAYLVGAGPGDPDLLTVKARRLLDEADVVLHDNLVGDDLVASIPECTTVENVGKRPGGERTPQAEINDMLVREARAGRDVVRLKGGDPTLFGRGGEEAEHLARHGVPFEFVPGVTSAIAGPSAGGIPATHRDHASALAVVTGHEDPTKPDSAIDWEALADIVSAGGTLVVLMGVGRLPDNVAALDERGVAEETPVAMVERATLPSERTVTGTLDTIVERARAAEIEPPAVTVVGEVVNVRETVANCLGGAAGETGPAVGLGPVEEEIEVNQR
;
A
#
# COMPACT_ATOMS: atom_id res chain seq x y z
N MET A 1 36.25 24.38 37.98
CA MET A 1 36.34 23.25 37.01
C MET A 1 34.98 23.24 36.30
N SER A 2 35.01 23.75 35.06
CA SER A 2 33.82 23.82 34.22
C SER A 2 33.56 22.44 33.66
N HIS A 3 32.39 21.84 33.93
CA HIS A 3 31.94 20.62 33.26
C HIS A 3 31.86 20.89 31.76
N PRO A 4 32.40 20.02 30.89
CA PRO A 4 32.20 20.16 29.46
C PRO A 4 30.71 20.07 29.20
N ASN A 5 30.20 21.06 28.51
CA ASN A 5 28.86 21.13 27.95
C ASN A 5 28.70 19.90 27.03
N GLN A 6 28.10 18.82 27.51
CA GLN A 6 27.66 17.73 26.66
C GLN A 6 26.52 18.30 25.84
N ASN A 7 26.79 18.67 24.57
CA ASN A 7 25.70 18.84 23.61
C ASN A 7 24.85 17.57 23.69
N PRO A 8 23.54 17.67 23.86
CA PRO A 8 22.68 16.50 23.82
C PRO A 8 22.97 15.77 22.51
N THR A 9 23.31 14.48 22.59
CA THR A 9 23.52 13.66 21.41
C THR A 9 22.21 13.67 20.63
N THR A 10 22.25 14.11 19.36
CA THR A 10 21.08 14.08 18.48
C THR A 10 20.62 12.63 18.37
N GLY A 11 19.32 12.37 18.59
CA GLY A 11 18.71 11.07 18.36
C GLY A 11 18.62 10.74 16.87
N THR A 12 18.13 9.55 16.55
CA THR A 12 17.99 9.03 15.18
C THR A 12 16.54 9.04 14.76
N ALA A 13 16.28 9.40 13.49
CA ALA A 13 14.96 9.27 12.87
C ALA A 13 14.89 7.96 12.05
N TYR A 14 13.93 7.10 12.36
CA TYR A 14 13.71 5.85 11.63
C TYR A 14 12.46 5.99 10.76
N LEU A 15 12.62 5.88 9.43
CA LEU A 15 11.53 5.89 8.47
C LEU A 15 11.07 4.45 8.24
N VAL A 16 10.01 4.04 8.94
CA VAL A 16 9.64 2.64 9.13
C VAL A 16 8.36 2.30 8.38
N GLY A 17 8.38 1.21 7.61
CA GLY A 17 7.19 0.64 7.00
C GLY A 17 6.39 -0.20 8.00
N ALA A 18 5.10 0.09 8.13
CA ALA A 18 4.15 -0.64 8.96
C ALA A 18 3.58 -1.90 8.28
N GLY A 19 3.90 -2.12 6.99
CA GLY A 19 3.26 -3.17 6.22
C GLY A 19 1.85 -2.79 5.74
N PRO A 20 1.11 -3.76 5.17
CA PRO A 20 -0.17 -3.54 4.49
C PRO A 20 -1.37 -3.44 5.43
N GLY A 21 -1.24 -3.86 6.69
CA GLY A 21 -2.33 -3.82 7.67
C GLY A 21 -2.21 -4.88 8.77
N ASP A 22 -1.92 -6.13 8.39
CA ASP A 22 -1.68 -7.23 9.32
C ASP A 22 -0.40 -6.98 10.16
N PRO A 23 -0.49 -6.90 11.50
CA PRO A 23 0.68 -6.71 12.37
C PRO A 23 1.76 -7.79 12.23
N ASP A 24 1.41 -9.00 11.85
CA ASP A 24 2.35 -10.11 11.65
C ASP A 24 3.23 -9.91 10.40
N LEU A 25 2.86 -8.99 9.51
CA LEU A 25 3.66 -8.58 8.36
C LEU A 25 4.63 -7.43 8.68
N LEU A 26 4.71 -7.00 9.93
CA LEU A 26 5.72 -6.07 10.38
C LEU A 26 7.10 -6.74 10.34
N THR A 27 8.11 -6.05 9.86
CA THR A 27 9.47 -6.61 9.92
C THR A 27 9.94 -6.69 11.36
N VAL A 28 10.76 -7.69 11.69
CA VAL A 28 11.36 -7.86 13.04
C VAL A 28 12.11 -6.59 13.48
N LYS A 29 12.77 -5.90 12.54
CA LYS A 29 13.44 -4.64 12.83
C LYS A 29 12.46 -3.53 13.17
N ALA A 30 11.37 -3.41 12.42
CA ALA A 30 10.33 -2.42 12.68
C ALA A 30 9.71 -2.64 14.07
N ARG A 31 9.39 -3.89 14.43
CA ARG A 31 8.84 -4.23 15.76
C ARG A 31 9.78 -3.79 16.88
N ARG A 32 11.06 -4.16 16.78
CA ARG A 32 12.07 -3.77 17.78
C ARG A 32 12.18 -2.25 17.92
N LEU A 33 12.19 -1.50 16.82
CA LEU A 33 12.27 -0.04 16.86
C LEU A 33 11.04 0.61 17.48
N LEU A 34 9.84 0.04 17.27
CA LEU A 34 8.62 0.51 17.93
C LEU A 34 8.65 0.27 19.44
N ASP A 35 9.30 -0.83 19.88
CA ASP A 35 9.45 -1.15 21.31
C ASP A 35 10.49 -0.26 22.01
N GLU A 36 11.47 0.28 21.28
CA GLU A 36 12.59 1.05 21.80
C GLU A 36 12.44 2.58 21.59
N ALA A 37 11.49 3.03 20.76
CA ALA A 37 11.34 4.43 20.37
C ALA A 37 10.87 5.33 21.53
N ASP A 38 11.42 6.55 21.59
CA ASP A 38 10.91 7.62 22.47
C ASP A 38 9.62 8.25 21.91
N VAL A 39 9.56 8.37 20.57
CA VAL A 39 8.44 9.02 19.85
C VAL A 39 8.08 8.21 18.61
N VAL A 40 6.79 8.00 18.38
CA VAL A 40 6.24 7.43 17.14
C VAL A 40 5.29 8.44 16.50
N LEU A 41 5.59 8.84 15.27
CA LEU A 41 4.73 9.68 14.43
C LEU A 41 4.13 8.79 13.33
N HIS A 42 2.82 8.57 13.32
CA HIS A 42 2.20 7.61 12.41
C HIS A 42 1.13 8.23 11.50
N ASP A 43 0.92 7.62 10.32
CA ASP A 43 -0.15 7.95 9.37
C ASP A 43 -1.48 7.27 9.76
N ASN A 44 -2.59 7.74 9.17
CA ASN A 44 -3.92 7.15 9.34
C ASN A 44 -4.07 5.73 8.75
N LEU A 45 -3.17 5.33 7.85
CA LEU A 45 -3.18 3.98 7.25
C LEU A 45 -2.56 2.91 8.15
N VAL A 46 -1.93 3.32 9.23
CA VAL A 46 -1.41 2.38 10.25
C VAL A 46 -2.60 1.86 11.06
N GLY A 47 -2.75 0.55 11.16
CA GLY A 47 -3.86 -0.09 11.87
C GLY A 47 -3.85 0.22 13.36
N ASP A 48 -5.05 0.40 13.93
CA ASP A 48 -5.23 0.73 15.34
C ASP A 48 -4.62 -0.34 16.27
N ASP A 49 -4.69 -1.63 15.90
CA ASP A 49 -4.10 -2.74 16.67
C ASP A 49 -2.58 -2.61 16.78
N LEU A 50 -1.91 -2.21 15.69
CA LEU A 50 -0.47 -1.95 15.72
C LEU A 50 -0.14 -0.75 16.60
N VAL A 51 -0.90 0.34 16.48
CA VAL A 51 -0.71 1.54 17.31
C VAL A 51 -0.93 1.20 18.79
N ALA A 52 -1.96 0.43 19.11
CA ALA A 52 -2.26 -0.01 20.48
C ALA A 52 -1.18 -0.94 21.07
N SER A 53 -0.38 -1.59 20.24
CA SER A 53 0.71 -2.47 20.65
C SER A 53 2.02 -1.74 21.00
N ILE A 54 2.09 -0.42 20.79
CA ILE A 54 3.25 0.41 21.13
C ILE A 54 3.30 0.60 22.66
N PRO A 55 4.49 0.54 23.30
CA PRO A 55 4.61 0.70 24.73
C PRO A 55 4.03 2.02 25.26
N GLU A 56 3.36 2.00 26.41
CA GLU A 56 2.74 3.20 27.03
C GLU A 56 3.75 4.31 27.37
N CYS A 57 5.03 3.98 27.54
CA CYS A 57 6.09 4.97 27.78
C CYS A 57 6.49 5.76 26.52
N THR A 58 6.13 5.30 25.33
CA THR A 58 6.40 5.95 24.05
C THR A 58 5.38 7.05 23.78
N THR A 59 5.84 8.22 23.34
CA THR A 59 4.94 9.28 22.87
C THR A 59 4.43 8.92 21.48
N VAL A 60 3.13 8.70 21.31
CA VAL A 60 2.52 8.35 20.02
C VAL A 60 1.67 9.50 19.50
N GLU A 61 1.91 9.93 18.28
CA GLU A 61 1.18 11.04 17.64
C GLU A 61 0.74 10.66 16.22
N ASN A 62 -0.56 10.84 15.94
CA ASN A 62 -1.10 10.70 14.59
C ASN A 62 -0.86 11.99 13.80
N VAL A 63 0.01 11.92 12.79
CA VAL A 63 0.34 13.05 11.92
C VAL A 63 -0.42 13.03 10.58
N GLY A 64 -1.30 12.04 10.36
CA GLY A 64 -2.09 11.95 9.13
C GLY A 64 -3.23 12.98 9.05
N LYS A 65 -3.79 13.39 10.20
CA LYS A 65 -4.86 14.39 10.30
C LYS A 65 -4.71 15.26 11.53
N ARG A 66 -5.02 16.55 11.37
CA ARG A 66 -5.18 17.49 12.49
C ARG A 66 -6.53 17.32 13.18
N PRO A 67 -6.68 17.75 14.45
CA PRO A 67 -7.99 18.02 15.01
C PRO A 67 -8.78 18.95 14.09
N GLY A 68 -9.96 18.50 13.62
CA GLY A 68 -10.76 19.22 12.62
C GLY A 68 -10.75 18.59 11.22
N GLY A 69 -9.96 17.52 10.99
CA GLY A 69 -10.03 16.68 9.79
C GLY A 69 -9.13 17.11 8.62
N GLU A 70 -8.40 18.22 8.74
CA GLU A 70 -7.42 18.64 7.75
C GLU A 70 -6.15 17.79 7.79
N ARG A 71 -5.54 17.55 6.62
CA ARG A 71 -4.24 16.85 6.55
C ARG A 71 -3.14 17.73 7.11
N THR A 72 -2.27 17.15 7.93
CA THR A 72 -1.04 17.82 8.37
C THR A 72 -0.14 18.06 7.15
N PRO A 73 0.31 19.30 6.91
CA PRO A 73 1.25 19.58 5.83
C PRO A 73 2.55 18.78 5.98
N GLN A 74 3.09 18.26 4.86
CA GLN A 74 4.32 17.48 4.90
C GLN A 74 5.50 18.23 5.53
N ALA A 75 5.60 19.54 5.26
CA ALA A 75 6.66 20.36 5.86
C ALA A 75 6.62 20.34 7.40
N GLU A 76 5.41 20.37 7.98
CA GLU A 76 5.24 20.31 9.42
C GLU A 76 5.63 18.94 9.99
N ILE A 77 5.27 17.84 9.31
CA ILE A 77 5.70 16.48 9.69
C ILE A 77 7.23 16.40 9.66
N ASN A 78 7.86 16.92 8.61
CA ASN A 78 9.30 16.95 8.47
C ASN A 78 9.98 17.73 9.61
N ASP A 79 9.41 18.90 9.97
CA ASP A 79 9.92 19.71 11.08
C ASP A 79 9.74 19.05 12.44
N MET A 80 8.65 18.28 12.63
CA MET A 80 8.44 17.47 13.84
C MET A 80 9.55 16.42 13.99
N LEU A 81 9.88 15.69 12.94
CA LEU A 81 10.97 14.70 12.94
C LEU A 81 12.30 15.32 13.35
N VAL A 82 12.65 16.48 12.77
CA VAL A 82 13.89 17.20 13.10
C VAL A 82 13.88 17.68 14.55
N ARG A 83 12.75 18.24 15.02
CA ARG A 83 12.58 18.73 16.39
C ARG A 83 12.80 17.62 17.43
N GLU A 84 12.14 16.47 17.22
CA GLU A 84 12.23 15.34 18.13
C GLU A 84 13.64 14.77 18.20
N ALA A 85 14.27 14.53 17.05
CA ALA A 85 15.64 14.01 16.98
C ALA A 85 16.65 14.99 17.60
N ARG A 86 16.53 16.31 17.35
CA ARG A 86 17.40 17.33 17.97
C ARG A 86 17.22 17.45 19.47
N ALA A 87 16.07 17.04 20.00
CA ALA A 87 15.85 16.95 21.45
C ALA A 87 16.53 15.71 22.07
N GLY A 88 17.27 14.92 21.28
CA GLY A 88 17.99 13.72 21.71
C GLY A 88 17.12 12.48 21.77
N ARG A 89 15.92 12.48 21.16
CA ARG A 89 14.97 11.37 21.12
C ARG A 89 15.12 10.55 19.85
N ASP A 90 15.05 9.24 19.98
CA ASP A 90 14.89 8.34 18.85
C ASP A 90 13.42 8.36 18.39
N VAL A 91 13.20 8.77 17.14
CA VAL A 91 11.88 8.97 16.58
C VAL A 91 11.57 7.99 15.43
N VAL A 92 10.50 7.26 15.55
CA VAL A 92 9.97 6.40 14.49
C VAL A 92 8.90 7.15 13.71
N ARG A 93 9.12 7.33 12.41
CA ARG A 93 8.10 7.73 11.44
C ARG A 93 7.48 6.48 10.86
N LEU A 94 6.30 6.09 11.36
CA LEU A 94 5.61 4.86 10.98
C LEU A 94 4.63 5.12 9.84
N LYS A 95 4.80 4.42 8.72
CA LYS A 95 4.11 4.66 7.44
C LYS A 95 3.47 3.38 6.93
N GLY A 96 2.22 3.43 6.46
CA GLY A 96 1.59 2.27 5.83
C GLY A 96 2.39 1.75 4.64
N GLY A 97 2.46 0.43 4.48
CA GLY A 97 3.27 -0.23 3.45
C GLY A 97 4.77 -0.07 3.65
N ASP A 98 5.45 0.43 2.62
CA ASP A 98 6.89 0.73 2.60
C ASP A 98 7.13 2.25 2.52
N PRO A 99 8.07 2.83 3.29
CA PRO A 99 8.28 4.28 3.33
C PRO A 99 8.81 4.85 2.01
N THR A 100 9.44 4.03 1.17
CA THR A 100 10.12 4.46 -0.06
C THR A 100 9.25 4.29 -1.32
N LEU A 101 8.13 3.53 -1.24
CA LEU A 101 7.22 3.34 -2.35
C LEU A 101 5.94 4.18 -2.16
N PHE A 102 5.85 5.31 -2.86
CA PHE A 102 4.75 6.30 -2.78
C PHE A 102 4.44 6.82 -1.37
N GLY A 103 5.35 6.57 -0.41
CA GLY A 103 5.24 6.95 0.99
C GLY A 103 5.88 8.31 1.33
N ARG A 104 6.46 9.04 0.36
CA ARG A 104 7.17 10.30 0.57
C ARG A 104 8.37 10.21 1.53
N GLY A 105 8.85 9.00 1.85
CA GLY A 105 10.01 8.82 2.74
C GLY A 105 11.29 9.47 2.21
N GLY A 106 11.44 9.56 0.88
CA GLY A 106 12.56 10.29 0.26
C GLY A 106 12.58 11.77 0.62
N GLU A 107 11.42 12.45 0.61
CA GLU A 107 11.29 13.86 1.00
C GLU A 107 11.60 14.07 2.50
N GLU A 108 11.13 13.15 3.35
CA GLU A 108 11.43 13.14 4.79
C GLU A 108 12.94 12.96 5.03
N ALA A 109 13.58 12.00 4.34
CA ALA A 109 15.02 11.74 4.44
C ALA A 109 15.88 12.95 3.97
N GLU A 110 15.50 13.57 2.85
CA GLU A 110 16.18 14.79 2.37
C GLU A 110 16.09 15.93 3.38
N HIS A 111 14.93 16.10 4.01
CA HIS A 111 14.75 17.15 5.01
C HIS A 111 15.61 16.87 6.25
N LEU A 112 15.61 15.64 6.77
CA LEU A 112 16.46 15.21 7.88
C LEU A 112 17.94 15.45 7.58
N ALA A 113 18.41 15.03 6.39
CA ALA A 113 19.79 15.21 5.95
C ALA A 113 20.20 16.68 5.91
N ARG A 114 19.36 17.56 5.34
CA ARG A 114 19.61 19.02 5.30
C ARG A 114 19.74 19.63 6.69
N HIS A 115 19.14 19.02 7.70
CA HIS A 115 19.20 19.47 9.10
C HIS A 115 20.25 18.75 9.95
N GLY A 116 21.04 17.86 9.34
CA GLY A 116 22.11 17.10 10.01
C GLY A 116 21.58 16.08 11.02
N VAL A 117 20.36 15.60 10.84
CA VAL A 117 19.75 14.55 11.67
C VAL A 117 20.09 13.18 11.08
N PRO A 118 20.68 12.25 11.86
CA PRO A 118 20.89 10.89 11.40
C PRO A 118 19.53 10.20 11.18
N PHE A 119 19.44 9.41 10.09
CA PHE A 119 18.22 8.67 9.80
C PHE A 119 18.52 7.30 9.18
N GLU A 120 17.52 6.42 9.24
CA GLU A 120 17.57 5.10 8.62
C GLU A 120 16.22 4.76 7.96
N PHE A 121 16.25 4.19 6.72
CA PHE A 121 15.09 3.53 6.14
C PHE A 121 14.95 2.10 6.67
N VAL A 122 13.77 1.77 7.12
CA VAL A 122 13.41 0.40 7.55
C VAL A 122 12.26 -0.08 6.65
N PRO A 123 12.54 -0.96 5.69
CA PRO A 123 11.53 -1.44 4.76
C PRO A 123 10.33 -2.08 5.46
N GLY A 124 9.16 -1.95 4.82
CA GLY A 124 7.95 -2.67 5.15
C GLY A 124 7.43 -3.46 3.95
N VAL A 125 6.51 -4.38 4.18
CA VAL A 125 5.84 -5.08 3.08
C VAL A 125 4.91 -4.10 2.38
N THR A 126 5.23 -3.76 1.14
CA THR A 126 4.41 -2.83 0.35
C THR A 126 3.08 -3.45 -0.05
N SER A 127 1.99 -2.67 -0.02
CA SER A 127 0.68 -3.08 -0.52
C SER A 127 0.67 -3.42 -2.02
N ALA A 128 1.65 -2.93 -2.78
CA ALA A 128 1.81 -3.29 -4.19
C ALA A 128 2.09 -4.80 -4.40
N ILE A 129 2.66 -5.47 -3.41
CA ILE A 129 2.91 -6.91 -3.42
C ILE A 129 1.93 -7.64 -2.50
N ALA A 130 1.72 -7.12 -1.29
CA ALA A 130 0.83 -7.75 -0.32
C ALA A 130 -0.64 -7.71 -0.76
N GLY A 131 -1.08 -6.64 -1.44
CA GLY A 131 -2.44 -6.52 -1.93
C GLY A 131 -2.83 -7.63 -2.89
N PRO A 132 -2.14 -7.79 -4.03
CA PRO A 132 -2.39 -8.91 -4.93
C PRO A 132 -2.28 -10.26 -4.23
N SER A 133 -1.23 -10.46 -3.41
CA SER A 133 -0.97 -11.73 -2.71
C SER A 133 -2.11 -12.11 -1.77
N ALA A 134 -2.64 -11.17 -0.99
CA ALA A 134 -3.78 -11.37 -0.10
C ALA A 134 -5.02 -11.78 -0.91
N GLY A 135 -5.26 -11.13 -2.05
CA GLY A 135 -6.30 -11.52 -2.99
C GLY A 135 -6.04 -12.85 -3.72
N GLY A 136 -4.98 -13.60 -3.40
CA GLY A 136 -4.64 -14.86 -4.07
C GLY A 136 -4.09 -14.67 -5.50
N ILE A 137 -3.55 -13.49 -5.81
CA ILE A 137 -3.04 -13.11 -7.12
C ILE A 137 -1.53 -12.91 -7.02
N PRO A 138 -0.68 -13.72 -7.67
CA PRO A 138 0.75 -13.48 -7.69
C PRO A 138 1.06 -12.23 -8.53
N ALA A 139 1.98 -11.37 -8.07
CA ALA A 139 2.40 -10.19 -8.85
C ALA A 139 3.16 -10.58 -10.15
N THR A 140 3.76 -11.75 -10.19
CA THR A 140 4.44 -12.34 -11.36
C THR A 140 4.13 -13.83 -11.44
N HIS A 141 4.16 -14.39 -12.64
CA HIS A 141 3.96 -15.83 -12.86
C HIS A 141 4.77 -16.28 -14.08
N ARG A 142 5.39 -17.46 -13.99
CA ARG A 142 6.29 -17.96 -15.03
C ARG A 142 5.65 -17.96 -16.42
N ASP A 143 4.37 -18.37 -16.48
CA ASP A 143 3.64 -18.54 -17.74
C ASP A 143 2.76 -17.35 -18.11
N HIS A 144 2.55 -16.37 -17.19
CA HIS A 144 1.63 -15.25 -17.41
C HIS A 144 2.32 -13.88 -17.39
N ALA A 145 3.27 -13.64 -16.46
CA ALA A 145 3.86 -12.31 -16.34
C ALA A 145 5.30 -12.34 -15.83
N SER A 146 6.22 -11.85 -16.66
CA SER A 146 7.64 -11.68 -16.33
C SER A 146 8.02 -10.22 -16.03
N ALA A 147 7.06 -9.29 -16.12
CA ALA A 147 7.25 -7.88 -15.81
C ALA A 147 6.18 -7.40 -14.83
N LEU A 148 6.56 -6.47 -13.95
CA LEU A 148 5.68 -5.82 -12.99
C LEU A 148 5.92 -4.31 -13.04
N ALA A 149 4.87 -3.55 -13.31
CA ALA A 149 4.86 -2.10 -13.12
C ALA A 149 3.99 -1.74 -11.91
N VAL A 150 4.44 -0.77 -11.11
CA VAL A 150 3.68 -0.24 -9.97
C VAL A 150 3.56 1.26 -10.14
N VAL A 151 2.32 1.76 -10.12
CA VAL A 151 2.05 3.19 -10.33
C VAL A 151 1.07 3.74 -9.29
N THR A 152 1.04 5.06 -9.17
CA THR A 152 -0.01 5.76 -8.44
C THR A 152 -1.16 6.10 -9.38
N GLY A 153 -2.40 5.77 -9.00
CA GLY A 153 -3.59 6.07 -9.81
C GLY A 153 -4.35 7.32 -9.36
N HIS A 154 -3.76 8.17 -8.53
CA HIS A 154 -4.44 9.38 -8.05
C HIS A 154 -4.30 10.57 -8.99
N GLU A 155 -3.32 10.54 -9.90
CA GLU A 155 -3.15 11.57 -10.92
C GLU A 155 -4.25 11.46 -11.97
N ASP A 156 -4.59 12.60 -12.57
CA ASP A 156 -5.51 12.67 -13.69
C ASP A 156 -4.78 12.26 -14.99
N PRO A 157 -5.11 11.11 -15.59
CA PRO A 157 -4.40 10.62 -16.77
C PRO A 157 -4.61 11.48 -18.02
N THR A 158 -5.58 12.42 -18.00
CA THR A 158 -5.84 13.32 -19.11
C THR A 158 -5.01 14.61 -19.07
N LYS A 159 -4.26 14.85 -17.97
CA LYS A 159 -3.41 16.03 -17.87
C LYS A 159 -2.21 15.93 -18.82
N PRO A 160 -1.90 17.03 -19.54
CA PRO A 160 -0.75 17.05 -20.47
C PRO A 160 0.61 16.91 -19.78
N ASP A 161 0.67 17.21 -18.47
CA ASP A 161 1.87 17.19 -17.63
C ASP A 161 1.86 16.04 -16.61
N SER A 162 1.07 14.98 -16.87
CA SER A 162 1.09 13.78 -16.04
C SER A 162 2.50 13.17 -16.03
N ALA A 163 3.00 12.83 -14.84
CA ALA A 163 4.26 12.12 -14.69
C ALA A 163 4.17 10.63 -15.07
N ILE A 164 2.97 10.13 -15.35
CA ILE A 164 2.70 8.74 -15.69
C ILE A 164 2.61 8.59 -17.20
N ASP A 165 3.49 7.78 -17.78
CA ASP A 165 3.43 7.37 -19.18
C ASP A 165 2.46 6.19 -19.35
N TRP A 166 1.18 6.50 -19.58
CA TRP A 166 0.13 5.50 -19.77
C TRP A 166 0.32 4.65 -21.03
N GLU A 167 1.01 5.17 -22.05
CA GLU A 167 1.36 4.40 -23.27
C GLU A 167 2.32 3.25 -22.92
N ALA A 168 3.41 3.58 -22.18
CA ALA A 168 4.36 2.57 -21.74
C ALA A 168 3.72 1.52 -20.80
N LEU A 169 2.74 1.92 -19.97
CA LEU A 169 2.01 1.00 -19.10
C LEU A 169 1.09 0.07 -19.90
N ALA A 170 0.39 0.60 -20.90
CA ALA A 170 -0.44 -0.19 -21.80
C ALA A 170 0.41 -1.21 -22.57
N ASP A 171 1.59 -0.81 -23.05
CA ASP A 171 2.55 -1.71 -23.69
C ASP A 171 3.01 -2.85 -22.78
N ILE A 172 3.30 -2.55 -21.50
CA ILE A 172 3.67 -3.58 -20.52
C ILE A 172 2.53 -4.59 -20.33
N VAL A 173 1.30 -4.13 -20.13
CA VAL A 173 0.13 -5.01 -19.97
C VAL A 173 -0.12 -5.84 -21.21
N SER A 174 -0.11 -5.23 -22.39
CA SER A 174 -0.33 -5.88 -23.69
C SER A 174 0.77 -6.91 -24.03
N ALA A 175 1.99 -6.70 -23.52
CA ALA A 175 3.08 -7.67 -23.61
C ALA A 175 3.01 -8.80 -22.56
N GLY A 176 1.94 -8.89 -21.77
CA GLY A 176 1.74 -9.90 -20.75
C GLY A 176 2.37 -9.54 -19.38
N GLY A 177 2.70 -8.28 -19.13
CA GLY A 177 3.13 -7.81 -17.83
C GLY A 177 1.97 -7.58 -16.85
N THR A 178 2.28 -7.43 -15.59
CA THR A 178 1.33 -7.04 -14.54
C THR A 178 1.46 -5.54 -14.27
N LEU A 179 0.32 -4.85 -14.20
CA LEU A 179 0.25 -3.48 -13.70
C LEU A 179 -0.48 -3.48 -12.33
N VAL A 180 0.17 -2.89 -11.33
CA VAL A 180 -0.43 -2.65 -10.01
C VAL A 180 -0.62 -1.15 -9.81
N VAL A 181 -1.87 -0.74 -9.58
CA VAL A 181 -2.23 0.67 -9.37
C VAL A 181 -2.60 0.88 -7.91
N LEU A 182 -1.81 1.71 -7.23
CA LEU A 182 -2.07 2.15 -5.86
C LEU A 182 -2.82 3.49 -5.86
N MET A 183 -3.62 3.75 -4.82
CA MET A 183 -4.35 5.03 -4.64
C MET A 183 -5.29 5.38 -5.80
N GLY A 184 -5.74 4.38 -6.59
CA GLY A 184 -6.50 4.57 -7.82
C GLY A 184 -8.02 4.48 -7.69
N VAL A 185 -8.60 4.16 -6.52
CA VAL A 185 -10.05 3.92 -6.37
C VAL A 185 -10.89 5.10 -6.87
N GLY A 186 -10.57 6.31 -6.45
CA GLY A 186 -11.32 7.51 -6.83
C GLY A 186 -11.21 7.88 -8.32
N ARG A 187 -10.27 7.29 -9.06
CA ARG A 187 -10.03 7.50 -10.48
C ARG A 187 -10.03 6.22 -11.29
N LEU A 188 -10.64 5.17 -10.75
CA LEU A 188 -10.70 3.89 -11.46
C LEU A 188 -11.26 4.02 -12.89
N PRO A 189 -12.37 4.77 -13.14
CA PRO A 189 -12.87 4.95 -14.49
C PRO A 189 -11.85 5.63 -15.42
N ASP A 190 -11.17 6.66 -14.94
CA ASP A 190 -10.19 7.41 -15.72
C ASP A 190 -8.96 6.55 -16.05
N ASN A 191 -8.49 5.76 -15.07
CA ASN A 191 -7.34 4.87 -15.23
C ASN A 191 -7.65 3.71 -16.21
N VAL A 192 -8.86 3.16 -16.14
CA VAL A 192 -9.34 2.13 -17.07
C VAL A 192 -9.44 2.71 -18.49
N ALA A 193 -10.06 3.87 -18.65
CA ALA A 193 -10.16 4.54 -19.95
C ALA A 193 -8.77 4.84 -20.55
N ALA A 194 -7.80 5.23 -19.71
CA ALA A 194 -6.44 5.51 -20.17
C ALA A 194 -5.73 4.27 -20.74
N LEU A 195 -6.02 3.08 -20.23
CA LEU A 195 -5.49 1.82 -20.73
C LEU A 195 -6.23 1.38 -22.01
N ASP A 196 -7.57 1.45 -22.00
CA ASP A 196 -8.43 1.10 -23.15
C ASP A 196 -8.12 1.94 -24.37
N GLU A 197 -8.05 3.27 -24.25
CA GLU A 197 -7.70 4.21 -25.32
C GLU A 197 -6.32 3.93 -25.95
N ARG A 198 -5.45 3.19 -25.24
CA ARG A 198 -4.11 2.79 -25.68
C ARG A 198 -4.02 1.33 -26.10
N GLY A 199 -5.17 0.70 -26.31
CA GLY A 199 -5.29 -0.60 -26.95
C GLY A 199 -5.06 -1.79 -26.03
N VAL A 200 -5.13 -1.64 -24.71
CA VAL A 200 -5.24 -2.80 -23.82
C VAL A 200 -6.60 -3.45 -24.07
N ALA A 201 -6.61 -4.76 -24.30
CA ALA A 201 -7.83 -5.48 -24.64
C ALA A 201 -8.90 -5.38 -23.53
N GLU A 202 -10.16 -5.19 -23.92
CA GLU A 202 -11.30 -5.06 -23.01
C GLU A 202 -11.45 -6.29 -22.09
N GLU A 203 -11.05 -7.46 -22.56
CA GLU A 203 -11.10 -8.73 -21.83
C GLU A 203 -9.91 -8.91 -20.89
N THR A 204 -8.95 -8.00 -20.86
CA THR A 204 -7.79 -8.09 -19.94
C THR A 204 -8.27 -8.22 -18.50
N PRO A 205 -7.85 -9.27 -17.76
CA PRO A 205 -8.29 -9.51 -16.39
C PRO A 205 -7.85 -8.39 -15.44
N VAL A 206 -8.78 -7.97 -14.58
CA VAL A 206 -8.55 -6.95 -13.57
C VAL A 206 -9.11 -7.42 -12.23
N ALA A 207 -8.39 -7.14 -11.15
CA ALA A 207 -8.87 -7.34 -9.79
C ALA A 207 -8.68 -6.08 -8.95
N MET A 208 -9.57 -5.91 -7.98
CA MET A 208 -9.40 -4.94 -6.90
C MET A 208 -9.38 -5.68 -5.57
N VAL A 209 -8.38 -5.40 -4.75
CA VAL A 209 -8.24 -5.96 -3.40
C VAL A 209 -8.34 -4.82 -2.40
N GLU A 210 -9.46 -4.77 -1.70
CA GLU A 210 -9.76 -3.78 -0.66
C GLU A 210 -9.29 -4.30 0.69
N ARG A 211 -8.71 -3.42 1.51
CA ARG A 211 -8.27 -3.71 2.89
C ARG A 211 -7.47 -4.99 3.00
N ALA A 212 -6.59 -5.21 2.02
CA ALA A 212 -5.74 -6.39 1.93
C ALA A 212 -5.05 -6.71 3.25
N THR A 213 -5.01 -7.98 3.62
CA THR A 213 -4.45 -8.53 4.87
C THR A 213 -5.22 -8.22 6.15
N LEU A 214 -6.32 -7.49 6.07
CA LEU A 214 -7.20 -7.23 7.20
C LEU A 214 -8.37 -8.22 7.25
N PRO A 215 -9.00 -8.46 8.40
CA PRO A 215 -10.19 -9.33 8.51
C PRO A 215 -11.38 -8.90 7.63
N SER A 216 -11.40 -7.64 7.21
CA SER A 216 -12.40 -7.05 6.32
C SER A 216 -11.96 -7.01 4.85
N GLU A 217 -10.96 -7.81 4.47
CA GLU A 217 -10.50 -7.92 3.09
C GLU A 217 -11.61 -8.36 2.16
N ARG A 218 -11.70 -7.70 1.00
CA ARG A 218 -12.60 -8.10 -0.10
C ARG A 218 -11.82 -8.05 -1.41
N THR A 219 -12.11 -9.02 -2.28
CA THR A 219 -11.54 -9.05 -3.63
C THR A 219 -12.66 -9.09 -4.66
N VAL A 220 -12.63 -8.16 -5.61
CA VAL A 220 -13.52 -8.12 -6.77
C VAL A 220 -12.69 -8.35 -8.01
N THR A 221 -13.14 -9.27 -8.88
CA THR A 221 -12.50 -9.56 -10.17
C THR A 221 -13.42 -9.21 -11.31
N GLY A 222 -12.86 -8.95 -12.48
CA GLY A 222 -13.56 -8.66 -13.73
C GLY A 222 -12.55 -8.53 -14.86
N THR A 223 -12.95 -7.83 -15.89
CA THR A 223 -12.14 -7.48 -17.03
C THR A 223 -12.01 -5.95 -17.14
N LEU A 224 -11.19 -5.44 -18.02
CA LEU A 224 -10.96 -3.99 -18.15
C LEU A 224 -12.29 -3.25 -18.41
N ASP A 225 -13.20 -3.82 -19.21
CA ASP A 225 -14.52 -3.24 -19.53
C ASP A 225 -15.52 -3.34 -18.37
N THR A 226 -15.43 -4.35 -17.49
CA THR A 226 -16.44 -4.62 -16.45
C THR A 226 -16.04 -4.16 -15.05
N ILE A 227 -14.75 -3.97 -14.76
CA ILE A 227 -14.25 -3.74 -13.40
C ILE A 227 -14.83 -2.49 -12.74
N VAL A 228 -15.09 -1.44 -13.50
CA VAL A 228 -15.66 -0.17 -12.98
C VAL A 228 -17.06 -0.39 -12.42
N GLU A 229 -17.92 -1.14 -13.12
CA GLU A 229 -19.26 -1.46 -12.67
C GLU A 229 -19.24 -2.42 -11.49
N ARG A 230 -18.39 -3.46 -11.56
CA ARG A 230 -18.25 -4.45 -10.48
C ARG A 230 -17.74 -3.82 -9.20
N ALA A 231 -16.75 -2.94 -9.27
CA ALA A 231 -16.24 -2.20 -8.11
C ALA A 231 -17.31 -1.29 -7.47
N ARG A 232 -18.14 -0.65 -8.29
CA ARG A 232 -19.29 0.15 -7.80
C ARG A 232 -20.33 -0.71 -7.13
N ALA A 233 -20.71 -1.83 -7.76
CA ALA A 233 -21.73 -2.73 -7.22
C ALA A 233 -21.30 -3.35 -5.88
N ALA A 234 -20.00 -3.64 -5.73
CA ALA A 234 -19.40 -4.13 -4.49
C ALA A 234 -19.04 -3.01 -3.49
N GLU A 235 -19.30 -1.74 -3.83
CA GLU A 235 -18.98 -0.58 -2.98
C GLU A 235 -17.52 -0.60 -2.49
N ILE A 236 -16.56 -0.83 -3.43
CA ILE A 236 -15.13 -0.83 -3.11
C ILE A 236 -14.67 0.56 -2.71
N GLU A 237 -14.07 0.66 -1.51
CA GLU A 237 -13.57 1.90 -0.93
C GLU A 237 -12.04 1.86 -0.71
N PRO A 238 -11.39 3.02 -0.58
CA PRO A 238 -10.01 3.08 -0.12
C PRO A 238 -9.85 2.56 1.35
N PRO A 239 -8.76 1.87 1.67
CA PRO A 239 -7.63 1.55 0.81
C PRO A 239 -7.88 0.31 -0.05
N ALA A 240 -7.63 0.39 -1.36
CA ALA A 240 -7.67 -0.75 -2.25
C ALA A 240 -6.56 -0.67 -3.31
N VAL A 241 -6.15 -1.83 -3.79
CA VAL A 241 -5.13 -2.02 -4.83
C VAL A 241 -5.81 -2.57 -6.07
N THR A 242 -5.54 -2.00 -7.25
CA THR A 242 -5.99 -2.55 -8.53
C THR A 242 -4.84 -3.32 -9.20
N VAL A 243 -5.13 -4.51 -9.71
CA VAL A 243 -4.20 -5.38 -10.43
C VAL A 243 -4.74 -5.63 -11.82
N VAL A 244 -3.94 -5.37 -12.85
CA VAL A 244 -4.31 -5.56 -14.27
C VAL A 244 -3.34 -6.55 -14.91
N GLY A 245 -3.85 -7.56 -15.58
CA GLY A 245 -3.07 -8.54 -16.33
C GLY A 245 -3.47 -10.00 -16.06
N GLU A 246 -2.92 -10.91 -16.86
CA GLU A 246 -3.26 -12.35 -16.85
C GLU A 246 -3.03 -13.06 -15.52
N VAL A 247 -2.19 -12.51 -14.64
CA VAL A 247 -1.96 -13.06 -13.30
C VAL A 247 -3.23 -13.12 -12.44
N VAL A 248 -4.24 -12.32 -12.75
CA VAL A 248 -5.53 -12.31 -12.04
C VAL A 248 -6.23 -13.67 -12.19
N ASN A 249 -6.12 -14.32 -13.35
CA ASN A 249 -6.70 -15.64 -13.61
C ASN A 249 -6.06 -16.77 -12.77
N VAL A 250 -4.88 -16.56 -12.21
CA VAL A 250 -4.24 -17.54 -11.32
C VAL A 250 -5.08 -17.79 -10.07
N ARG A 251 -5.74 -16.74 -9.55
CA ARG A 251 -6.65 -16.84 -8.40
C ARG A 251 -7.77 -17.86 -8.66
N GLU A 252 -8.44 -17.74 -9.81
CA GLU A 252 -9.52 -18.67 -10.18
C GLU A 252 -9.01 -20.09 -10.41
N THR A 253 -7.87 -20.22 -11.06
CA THR A 253 -7.20 -21.51 -11.28
C THR A 253 -6.92 -22.23 -9.95
N VAL A 254 -6.38 -21.52 -8.96
CA VAL A 254 -6.12 -22.04 -7.62
C VAL A 254 -7.42 -22.41 -6.92
N ALA A 255 -8.44 -21.55 -6.96
CA ALA A 255 -9.74 -21.80 -6.34
C ALA A 255 -10.41 -23.07 -6.94
N ASN A 256 -10.38 -23.23 -8.25
CA ASN A 256 -10.93 -24.40 -8.94
C ASN A 256 -10.18 -25.68 -8.58
N CYS A 257 -8.86 -25.64 -8.45
CA CYS A 257 -8.07 -26.79 -8.00
C CYS A 257 -8.43 -27.21 -6.54
N LEU A 258 -8.68 -26.23 -5.68
CA LEU A 258 -9.06 -26.49 -4.28
C LEU A 258 -10.52 -26.97 -4.16
N GLY A 259 -11.46 -26.39 -4.92
CA GLY A 259 -12.87 -26.81 -4.97
C GLY A 259 -13.08 -28.21 -5.55
N GLY A 260 -12.23 -28.63 -6.50
CA GLY A 260 -12.22 -29.99 -7.02
C GLY A 260 -11.67 -31.03 -6.03
N ALA A 261 -10.93 -30.61 -5.01
CA ALA A 261 -10.39 -31.45 -3.95
C ALA A 261 -11.26 -31.51 -2.67
N ALA A 262 -12.39 -30.81 -2.62
CA ALA A 262 -13.27 -30.69 -1.44
C ALA A 262 -14.05 -32.00 -1.11
N GLY A 263 -13.44 -33.17 -1.31
CA GLY A 263 -13.85 -34.46 -0.76
C GLY A 263 -13.17 -34.83 0.56
N GLU A 264 -12.08 -34.15 0.96
CA GLU A 264 -11.37 -34.46 2.22
C GLU A 264 -10.72 -33.21 2.77
N THR A 265 -10.95 -32.95 4.06
CA THR A 265 -10.51 -31.84 4.90
C THR A 265 -9.06 -31.40 4.68
N GLY A 266 -8.86 -30.35 3.86
CA GLY A 266 -7.59 -29.64 3.74
C GLY A 266 -7.61 -28.31 4.51
N PRO A 267 -6.45 -27.77 4.93
CA PRO A 267 -6.39 -26.52 5.64
C PRO A 267 -6.95 -25.37 4.78
N ALA A 268 -7.72 -24.48 5.41
CA ALA A 268 -8.23 -23.28 4.77
C ALA A 268 -7.05 -22.44 4.25
N VAL A 269 -6.86 -22.42 2.93
CA VAL A 269 -6.00 -21.44 2.28
C VAL A 269 -6.82 -20.16 2.22
N GLY A 270 -6.28 -19.05 2.73
CA GLY A 270 -6.97 -17.77 2.86
C GLY A 270 -7.28 -17.11 1.52
N LEU A 271 -8.21 -17.70 0.79
CA LEU A 271 -8.97 -17.02 -0.26
C LEU A 271 -10.17 -16.42 0.45
N GLY A 272 -10.13 -15.11 0.69
CA GLY A 272 -11.29 -14.38 1.24
C GLY A 272 -12.55 -14.70 0.44
N PRO A 273 -13.76 -14.46 0.99
CA PRO A 273 -15.03 -14.87 0.39
C PRO A 273 -15.12 -14.32 -1.04
N VAL A 274 -15.41 -15.21 -1.98
CA VAL A 274 -15.81 -14.83 -3.33
C VAL A 274 -17.26 -14.37 -3.20
N GLU A 275 -17.55 -13.10 -3.44
CA GLU A 275 -18.95 -12.68 -3.64
C GLU A 275 -19.42 -13.34 -4.94
N GLU A 276 -20.42 -14.22 -4.81
CA GLU A 276 -21.07 -14.91 -5.92
C GLU A 276 -21.60 -13.90 -6.94
N GLU A 277 -21.55 -14.29 -8.23
CA GLU A 277 -22.07 -13.54 -9.37
C GLU A 277 -23.42 -12.90 -9.05
N ILE A 278 -23.45 -11.58 -8.95
CA ILE A 278 -24.71 -10.84 -8.97
C ILE A 278 -25.23 -10.96 -10.40
N GLU A 279 -26.14 -11.91 -10.65
CA GLU A 279 -26.94 -11.94 -11.88
C GLU A 279 -27.69 -10.60 -12.00
N VAL A 280 -27.19 -9.72 -12.86
CA VAL A 280 -27.93 -8.54 -13.28
C VAL A 280 -29.06 -9.01 -14.17
N ASN A 281 -30.22 -9.24 -13.53
CA ASN A 281 -31.46 -9.62 -14.21
C ASN A 281 -31.95 -8.41 -15.01
N GLN A 282 -31.70 -8.41 -16.32
CA GLN A 282 -32.28 -7.45 -17.26
C GLN A 282 -33.80 -7.62 -17.26
N ARG A 283 -34.52 -6.60 -16.79
CA ARG A 283 -35.93 -6.34 -17.17
C ARG A 283 -36.06 -4.93 -17.71
#